data_9e75596b3fe04410e00c6a183a6faa26
#
_entry.id   9e75596b3fe04410e00c6a183a6faa26
#
_cell.length_a   1.000
_cell.length_b   1.000
_cell.length_c   1.000
_cell.angle_alpha   90.00
_cell.angle_beta   90.00
_cell.angle_gamma   90.00
#
_symmetry.space_group_name_H-M   'P 1'
#
loop_
_entity.id
_entity.type
_entity.pdbx_description
1 polymer ?
#
loop_
_entity_poly.entity_id
_entity_poly.type
_entity_poly.pdbx_seq_one_letter_code
_entity_poly.pdbx_strand_id
1 'polypeptide(L)'
;MNGLPLAHELLAHVRNPDAQPHSINLTQLPISEADRLFLSRLNGPGNIQIRTIGYGESYINATGLRHVWHLRCTDTLKGPLLESYEICPIPEVVLAAPEDLVDSAQRLSEVCQWLAEAAPT
;
A
#
# COMPACT_ATOMS: atom_id res chain seq x y z
N MET A 1 2.59 7.32 26.14
CA MET A 1 1.70 7.10 25.00
C MET A 1 2.27 7.74 23.76
N ASN A 2 2.43 6.97 22.70
CA ASN A 2 3.07 7.43 21.46
C ASN A 2 2.06 7.82 20.35
N GLY A 3 0.76 7.71 20.63
CA GLY A 3 -0.27 7.98 19.65
C GLY A 3 -0.35 9.45 19.22
N LEU A 4 -0.23 10.37 20.17
CA LEU A 4 -0.36 11.79 19.86
C LEU A 4 0.78 12.32 18.99
N PRO A 5 2.07 12.00 19.25
CA PRO A 5 3.14 12.39 18.33
C PRO A 5 2.94 11.85 16.92
N LEU A 6 2.44 10.62 16.79
CA LEU A 6 2.17 10.04 15.48
C LEU A 6 1.00 10.74 14.78
N ALA A 7 -0.03 11.14 15.54
CA ALA A 7 -1.12 11.93 14.98
C ALA A 7 -0.63 13.26 14.42
N HIS A 8 0.31 13.93 15.12
CA HIS A 8 0.91 15.16 14.63
C HIS A 8 1.76 14.92 13.37
N GLU A 9 2.45 13.81 13.30
CA GLU A 9 3.22 13.44 12.10
C GLU A 9 2.29 13.22 10.90
N LEU A 10 1.18 12.49 11.09
CA LEU A 10 0.16 12.33 10.06
C LEU A 10 -0.38 13.68 9.59
N LEU A 11 -0.71 14.54 10.53
CA LEU A 11 -1.26 15.87 10.21
C LEU A 11 -0.29 16.68 9.37
N ALA A 12 0.99 16.69 9.74
CA ALA A 12 2.01 17.45 9.01
C ALA A 12 2.11 17.02 7.55
N HIS A 13 2.03 15.71 7.28
CA HIS A 13 2.15 15.19 5.92
C HIS A 13 0.85 15.31 5.12
N VAL A 14 -0.31 15.16 5.76
CA VAL A 14 -1.59 15.32 5.10
C VAL A 14 -1.81 16.78 4.68
N ARG A 15 -1.31 17.74 5.44
CA ARG A 15 -1.39 19.15 5.11
C ARG A 15 -0.59 19.56 3.88
N ASN A 16 0.38 18.74 3.48
CA ASN A 16 1.28 19.03 2.38
C ASN A 16 1.20 17.94 1.31
N PRO A 17 0.08 17.88 0.56
CA PRO A 17 -0.16 16.78 -0.37
C PRO A 17 0.81 16.74 -1.55
N ASP A 18 1.50 17.83 -1.83
CA ASP A 18 2.50 17.90 -2.91
C ASP A 18 3.88 17.46 -2.45
N ALA A 19 4.04 17.16 -1.17
CA ALA A 19 5.30 16.65 -0.64
C ALA A 19 5.53 15.21 -1.09
N GLN A 20 6.76 14.73 -0.91
CA GLN A 20 7.11 13.34 -1.18
C GLN A 20 6.25 12.40 -0.33
N PRO A 21 5.93 11.20 -0.84
CA PRO A 21 5.25 10.20 -0.05
C PRO A 21 6.00 9.93 1.26
N HIS A 22 5.25 9.69 2.32
CA HIS A 22 5.81 9.47 3.64
C HIS A 22 5.28 8.17 4.23
N SER A 23 6.16 7.43 4.90
CA SER A 23 5.82 6.17 5.53
C SER A 23 6.11 6.24 7.03
N ILE A 24 5.16 5.79 7.84
CA ILE A 24 5.35 5.63 9.28
C ILE A 24 5.37 4.14 9.56
N ASN A 25 6.55 3.60 9.85
CA ASN A 25 6.73 2.18 10.10
C ASN A 25 6.41 1.85 11.56
N LEU A 26 5.24 1.25 11.78
CA LEU A 26 4.76 0.91 13.12
C LEU A 26 5.51 -0.27 13.72
N THR A 27 6.09 -1.13 12.90
CA THR A 27 6.82 -2.31 13.42
C THR A 27 8.11 -1.93 14.16
N GLN A 28 8.71 -0.81 13.79
CA GLN A 28 9.97 -0.37 14.38
C GLN A 28 9.79 0.62 15.53
N LEU A 29 8.56 1.01 15.82
CA LEU A 29 8.27 1.99 16.87
C LEU A 29 7.77 1.27 18.12
N PRO A 30 8.08 1.81 19.33
CA PRO A 30 7.57 1.26 20.59
C PRO A 30 6.10 1.64 20.78
N ILE A 31 5.22 0.96 20.06
CA ILE A 31 3.79 1.25 20.01
C ILE A 31 3.04 0.20 20.82
N SER A 32 2.19 0.67 21.76
CA SER A 32 1.31 -0.18 22.53
C SER A 32 0.04 -0.50 21.77
N GLU A 33 -0.71 -1.50 22.26
CA GLU A 33 -2.04 -1.80 21.72
C GLU A 33 -2.99 -0.59 21.85
N ALA A 34 -2.85 0.17 22.93
CA ALA A 34 -3.65 1.38 23.13
C ALA A 34 -3.33 2.43 22.06
N ASP A 35 -2.06 2.57 21.69
CA ASP A 35 -1.64 3.49 20.63
C ASP A 35 -2.18 3.06 19.27
N ARG A 36 -2.15 1.75 18.98
CA ARG A 36 -2.70 1.20 17.74
C ARG A 36 -4.20 1.46 17.65
N LEU A 37 -4.91 1.22 18.74
CA LEU A 37 -6.35 1.45 18.78
C LEU A 37 -6.69 2.93 18.62
N PHE A 38 -5.91 3.80 19.27
CA PHE A 38 -6.06 5.25 19.13
C PHE A 38 -5.92 5.69 17.67
N LEU A 39 -4.85 5.25 17.01
CA LEU A 39 -4.60 5.60 15.61
C LEU A 39 -5.67 5.04 14.68
N SER A 40 -6.11 3.82 14.92
CA SER A 40 -7.16 3.19 14.13
C SER A 40 -8.47 3.98 14.23
N ARG A 41 -8.83 4.43 15.43
CA ARG A 41 -10.03 5.22 15.63
C ARG A 41 -9.92 6.62 15.06
N LEU A 42 -8.73 7.23 15.19
CA LEU A 42 -8.44 8.55 14.64
C LEU A 42 -8.59 8.55 13.12
N ASN A 43 -8.01 7.57 12.46
CA ASN A 43 -8.05 7.46 11.01
C ASN A 43 -9.43 7.05 10.49
N GLY A 44 -10.14 6.23 11.24
CA GLY A 44 -11.45 5.73 10.86
C GLY A 44 -11.41 4.71 9.72
N PRO A 45 -12.54 4.07 9.43
CA PRO A 45 -12.62 3.09 8.36
C PRO A 45 -12.67 3.76 6.99
N GLY A 46 -12.01 3.16 6.01
CA GLY A 46 -12.10 3.55 4.62
C GLY A 46 -12.95 2.58 3.82
N ASN A 47 -13.05 2.83 2.53
CA ASN A 47 -13.89 2.05 1.63
C ASN A 47 -13.10 1.35 0.52
N ILE A 48 -11.78 1.28 0.62
CA ILE A 48 -10.93 0.60 -0.34
C ILE A 48 -10.08 -0.42 0.40
N GLN A 49 -10.14 -1.66 -0.05
CA GLN A 49 -9.32 -2.73 0.47
C GLN A 49 -8.64 -3.43 -0.71
N ILE A 50 -7.32 -3.53 -0.63
CA ILE A 50 -6.52 -4.22 -1.64
C ILE A 50 -5.75 -5.33 -0.94
N ARG A 51 -5.82 -6.52 -1.51
CA ARG A 51 -5.08 -7.68 -1.02
C ARG A 51 -4.14 -8.15 -2.11
N THR A 52 -2.87 -8.27 -1.78
CA THR A 52 -1.90 -8.85 -2.70
C THR A 52 -1.56 -10.26 -2.26
N ILE A 53 -1.36 -11.15 -3.22
CA ILE A 53 -1.02 -12.55 -2.99
C ILE A 53 0.29 -12.81 -3.74
N GLY A 54 1.24 -13.43 -3.08
CA GLY A 54 2.56 -13.72 -3.66
C GLY A 54 3.45 -14.37 -2.63
N TYR A 55 4.56 -13.73 -2.31
CA TYR A 55 5.50 -14.21 -1.31
C TYR A 55 5.03 -14.01 0.13
N GLY A 56 3.79 -13.72 0.31
CA GLY A 56 3.09 -13.45 1.54
C GLY A 56 1.82 -12.73 1.19
N GLU A 57 1.05 -12.33 2.18
CA GLU A 57 -0.16 -11.56 1.96
C GLU A 57 0.05 -10.13 2.43
N SER A 58 -0.35 -9.17 1.60
CA SER A 58 -0.36 -7.77 1.98
C SER A 58 -1.79 -7.27 1.94
N TYR A 59 -2.15 -6.53 2.98
CA TYR A 59 -3.45 -5.89 3.09
C TYR A 59 -3.21 -4.38 3.07
N ILE A 60 -3.74 -3.72 2.06
CA ILE A 60 -3.60 -2.28 1.85
C ILE A 60 -4.99 -1.69 1.96
N ASN A 61 -5.24 -0.99 3.05
CA ASN A 61 -6.56 -0.46 3.35
C ASN A 61 -6.54 1.06 3.37
N ALA A 62 -7.44 1.67 2.61
CA ALA A 62 -7.67 3.09 2.78
C ALA A 62 -8.26 3.33 4.16
N THR A 63 -7.90 4.44 4.78
CA THR A 63 -8.52 4.89 6.03
C THR A 63 -9.62 5.91 5.71
N GLY A 64 -10.27 6.41 6.75
CA GLY A 64 -11.24 7.50 6.59
C GLY A 64 -10.62 8.84 6.24
N LEU A 65 -9.30 8.97 6.39
CA LEU A 65 -8.58 10.18 6.02
C LEU A 65 -8.00 10.04 4.62
N ARG A 66 -8.15 11.07 3.80
CA ARG A 66 -7.61 11.07 2.44
C ARG A 66 -6.09 10.99 2.47
N HIS A 67 -5.50 10.21 1.56
CA HIS A 67 -4.07 9.97 1.42
C HIS A 67 -3.43 9.20 2.57
N VAL A 68 -4.21 8.73 3.54
CA VAL A 68 -3.69 7.89 4.63
C VAL A 68 -4.15 6.46 4.41
N TRP A 69 -3.18 5.57 4.24
CA TRP A 69 -3.39 4.15 4.00
C TRP A 69 -2.77 3.34 5.14
N HIS A 70 -3.42 2.25 5.51
CA HIS A 70 -2.90 1.29 6.48
C HIS A 70 -2.40 0.06 5.73
N LEU A 71 -1.15 -0.28 5.89
CA LEU A 71 -0.49 -1.38 5.21
C LEU A 71 -0.07 -2.44 6.22
N ARG A 72 -0.44 -3.69 5.96
CA ARG A 72 0.02 -4.85 6.73
C ARG A 72 0.53 -5.90 5.76
N CYS A 73 1.77 -6.34 5.95
CA CYS A 73 2.37 -7.40 5.16
C CYS A 73 2.71 -8.58 6.06
N THR A 74 2.27 -9.77 5.68
CA THR A 74 2.62 -11.00 6.37
C THR A 74 3.55 -11.82 5.49
N ASP A 75 4.66 -12.30 6.07
CA ASP A 75 5.51 -13.28 5.42
C ASP A 75 5.06 -14.66 5.89
N THR A 76 4.61 -15.50 4.95
CA THR A 76 4.11 -16.84 5.26
C THR A 76 5.18 -17.76 5.85
N LEU A 77 6.45 -17.45 5.66
CA LEU A 77 7.55 -18.28 6.17
C LEU A 77 8.02 -17.86 7.55
N LYS A 78 7.86 -16.60 7.94
CA LYS A 78 8.43 -16.06 9.18
C LYS A 78 7.43 -15.41 10.11
N GLY A 79 6.20 -15.23 9.72
CA GLY A 79 5.13 -14.76 10.58
C GLY A 79 5.10 -13.31 11.02
N PRO A 80 6.19 -12.57 11.21
CA PRO A 80 6.04 -11.21 11.68
C PRO A 80 5.67 -10.27 10.57
N LEU A 81 4.86 -9.37 10.96
CA LEU A 81 4.22 -8.36 10.20
C LEU A 81 5.11 -7.16 10.01
N LEU A 82 5.10 -6.65 8.80
CA LEU A 82 5.40 -5.24 8.58
C LEU A 82 4.07 -4.50 8.62
N GLU A 83 4.02 -3.46 9.41
CA GLU A 83 2.84 -2.62 9.52
C GLU A 83 3.24 -1.17 9.43
N SER A 84 2.53 -0.40 8.60
CA SER A 84 2.84 1.00 8.40
C SER A 84 1.58 1.80 8.07
N TYR A 85 1.66 3.10 8.27
CA TYR A 85 0.76 4.05 7.62
C TYR A 85 1.53 4.70 6.47
N GLU A 86 0.92 4.69 5.30
CA GLU A 86 1.48 5.31 4.11
C GLU A 86 0.67 6.56 3.78
N ILE A 87 1.35 7.70 3.63
CA ILE A 87 0.71 8.96 3.29
C ILE A 87 1.08 9.29 1.86
N CYS A 88 0.16 9.01 0.95
CA CYS A 88 0.37 9.15 -0.49
C CYS A 88 -0.97 9.01 -1.22
N PRO A 89 -1.06 9.43 -2.48
CA PRO A 89 -2.27 9.21 -3.27
C PRO A 89 -2.60 7.73 -3.42
N ILE A 90 -1.60 6.92 -3.79
CA ILE A 90 -1.72 5.46 -3.92
C ILE A 90 -0.41 4.85 -3.44
N PRO A 91 -0.43 3.85 -2.54
CA PRO A 91 0.79 3.20 -2.09
C PRO A 91 1.58 2.58 -3.24
N GLU A 92 2.88 2.75 -3.22
CA GLU A 92 3.77 2.29 -4.29
C GLU A 92 3.66 0.79 -4.54
N VAL A 93 3.40 0.01 -3.51
CA VAL A 93 3.29 -1.45 -3.61
C VAL A 93 2.15 -1.89 -4.53
N VAL A 94 1.16 -1.03 -4.76
CA VAL A 94 0.03 -1.31 -5.65
C VAL A 94 0.38 -1.04 -7.11
N LEU A 95 1.37 -0.19 -7.35
CA LEU A 95 1.73 0.24 -8.69
C LEU A 95 2.61 -0.81 -9.37
N ALA A 96 2.38 -1.01 -10.66
CA ALA A 96 3.25 -1.86 -11.46
C ALA A 96 4.62 -1.21 -11.63
N ALA A 97 5.68 -2.03 -11.56
CA ALA A 97 7.00 -1.56 -11.89
C ALA A 97 7.10 -1.26 -13.39
N PRO A 98 7.90 -0.25 -13.80
CA PRO A 98 8.06 0.06 -15.23
C PRO A 98 8.50 -1.15 -16.07
N GLU A 99 9.35 -2.01 -15.54
CA GLU A 99 9.81 -3.22 -16.21
C GLU A 99 8.66 -4.18 -16.49
N ASP A 100 7.73 -4.29 -15.54
CA ASP A 100 6.58 -5.18 -15.70
C ASP A 100 5.63 -4.66 -16.76
N LEU A 101 5.52 -3.35 -16.93
CA LEU A 101 4.73 -2.76 -18.01
C LEU A 101 5.33 -3.09 -19.37
N VAL A 102 6.67 -3.01 -19.50
CA VAL A 102 7.37 -3.36 -20.74
C VAL A 102 7.13 -4.83 -21.06
N ASP A 103 7.28 -5.71 -20.08
CA ASP A 103 7.08 -7.15 -20.28
C ASP A 103 5.63 -7.45 -20.67
N SER A 104 4.67 -6.79 -20.04
CA SER A 104 3.24 -6.99 -20.36
C SER A 104 2.93 -6.54 -21.78
N ALA A 105 3.47 -5.40 -22.20
CA ALA A 105 3.31 -4.92 -23.56
C ALA A 105 3.92 -5.90 -24.57
N GLN A 106 5.09 -6.46 -24.29
CA GLN A 106 5.74 -7.42 -25.13
C GLN A 106 4.91 -8.70 -25.25
N ARG A 107 4.40 -9.22 -24.15
CA ARG A 107 3.54 -10.41 -24.17
C ARG A 107 2.28 -10.20 -24.99
N LEU A 108 1.63 -9.05 -24.82
CA LEU A 108 0.44 -8.73 -25.60
C LEU A 108 0.76 -8.58 -27.08
N SER A 109 1.88 -7.95 -27.42
CA SER A 109 2.32 -7.80 -28.80
C SER A 109 2.50 -9.16 -29.47
N GLU A 110 3.16 -10.10 -28.80
CA GLU A 110 3.37 -11.44 -29.29
C GLU A 110 2.05 -12.18 -29.52
N VAL A 111 1.12 -12.09 -28.59
CA VAL A 111 -0.19 -12.72 -28.71
C VAL A 111 -0.98 -12.12 -29.86
N CYS A 112 -0.98 -10.80 -30.01
CA CYS A 112 -1.66 -10.12 -31.10
C CYS A 112 -1.10 -10.54 -32.45
N GLN A 113 0.23 -10.64 -32.55
CA GLN A 113 0.89 -11.09 -33.77
C GLN A 113 0.54 -12.53 -34.10
N TRP A 114 0.59 -13.42 -33.10
CA TRP A 114 0.25 -14.81 -33.27
C TRP A 114 -1.20 -14.99 -33.73
N LEU A 115 -2.14 -14.25 -33.12
CA LEU A 115 -3.55 -14.31 -33.50
C LEU A 115 -3.79 -13.77 -34.92
N ALA A 116 -3.10 -12.73 -35.30
CA ALA A 116 -3.21 -12.16 -36.64
C ALA A 116 -2.71 -13.16 -37.70
N GLU A 117 -1.62 -13.87 -37.42
CA GLU A 117 -1.12 -14.90 -38.34
C GLU A 117 -2.00 -16.14 -38.43
N ALA A 118 -2.68 -16.49 -37.32
CA ALA A 118 -3.56 -17.63 -37.25
C ALA A 118 -4.96 -17.34 -37.81
N ALA A 119 -5.32 -16.07 -37.98
CA ALA A 119 -6.65 -15.71 -38.45
C ALA A 119 -6.88 -16.18 -39.90
N PRO A 120 -8.00 -16.80 -40.24
CA PRO A 120 -8.29 -17.12 -41.61
C PRO A 120 -8.52 -15.86 -42.45
N THR A 121 -7.91 -15.82 -43.62
CA THR A 121 -8.05 -14.70 -44.54
C THR A 121 -9.37 -14.79 -45.33
#